data_feb5958cab1e50e161257752972bb87a
#
_entry.id   feb5958cab1e50e161257752972bb87a
#
_cell.length_a   1.000
_cell.length_b   1.000
_cell.length_c   1.000
_cell.angle_alpha   90.00
_cell.angle_beta   90.00
_cell.angle_gamma   90.00
#
_symmetry.space_group_name_H-M   'P 1'
#
loop_
_entity.id
_entity.type
_entity.pdbx_description
1 polymer ?
#
loop_
_entity_poly.entity_id
_entity_poly.type
_entity_poly.pdbx_seq_one_letter_code
_entity_poly.pdbx_strand_id
1 'polypeptide(L)'
;MTAPSLPPVGPDLRVWATSLTRALLRGLVRLNFLGQNDVPSENGIILWDDTNGYPVVSKGGEFVQIVLEDGNYTGAITTNQTAAAANTAYTLTYTPSVQDGITNGTPASRIVFEEGGEYMVAFSAQIASTSSSTVNFWFWPRVNGVDVAGSTMKNALHQNGSVLVVSRSAIFTFAADDYLEAMWAVDSTSGYLDAAAATAFAPAAPASTISITRLHG
;
A
#
# COMPACT_ATOMS: atom_id res chain seq x y z
N MET A 1 32.68 -29.64 -12.25
CA MET A 1 32.67 -28.15 -12.24
C MET A 1 33.02 -27.71 -10.83
N THR A 2 34.05 -26.88 -10.65
CA THR A 2 34.38 -26.32 -9.34
C THR A 2 33.40 -25.19 -9.04
N ALA A 3 32.71 -25.23 -7.89
CA ALA A 3 31.87 -24.16 -7.44
C ALA A 3 32.67 -22.83 -7.39
N PRO A 4 32.07 -21.70 -7.80
CA PRO A 4 32.73 -20.41 -7.67
C PRO A 4 33.05 -20.16 -6.18
N SER A 5 34.34 -19.90 -5.87
CA SER A 5 34.74 -19.55 -4.52
C SER A 5 34.20 -18.16 -4.18
N LEU A 6 33.59 -18.04 -3.02
CA LEU A 6 33.19 -16.72 -2.50
C LEU A 6 34.46 -15.88 -2.24
N PRO A 7 34.42 -14.58 -2.52
CA PRO A 7 35.53 -13.69 -2.21
C PRO A 7 35.75 -13.63 -0.69
N PRO A 8 37.01 -13.58 -0.20
CA PRO A 8 37.29 -13.45 1.22
C PRO A 8 36.70 -12.12 1.75
N VAL A 9 36.20 -12.14 2.98
CA VAL A 9 35.70 -10.94 3.65
C VAL A 9 36.89 -9.99 3.89
N GLY A 10 36.90 -8.87 3.17
CA GLY A 10 37.91 -7.83 3.31
C GLY A 10 37.50 -6.78 4.37
N PRO A 11 38.44 -5.87 4.74
CA PRO A 11 38.17 -4.82 5.73
C PRO A 11 37.13 -3.78 5.27
N ASP A 12 36.83 -3.71 3.98
CA ASP A 12 35.81 -2.83 3.43
C ASP A 12 34.56 -3.65 3.03
N LEU A 13 33.55 -3.58 3.88
CA LEU A 13 32.27 -4.27 3.70
C LEU A 13 31.57 -3.89 2.39
N ARG A 14 31.73 -2.66 1.87
CA ARG A 14 31.10 -2.23 0.62
C ARG A 14 31.76 -2.89 -0.59
N VAL A 15 33.10 -2.95 -0.59
CA VAL A 15 33.85 -3.65 -1.64
C VAL A 15 33.56 -5.12 -1.62
N TRP A 16 33.49 -5.74 -0.42
CA TRP A 16 33.13 -7.13 -0.25
C TRP A 16 31.72 -7.42 -0.73
N ALA A 17 30.72 -6.61 -0.33
CA ALA A 17 29.32 -6.78 -0.77
C ALA A 17 29.18 -6.65 -2.30
N THR A 18 29.86 -5.68 -2.92
CA THR A 18 29.89 -5.52 -4.38
C THR A 18 30.50 -6.75 -5.08
N SER A 19 31.59 -7.27 -4.53
CA SER A 19 32.27 -8.47 -5.06
C SER A 19 31.41 -9.70 -4.90
N LEU A 20 30.71 -9.86 -3.76
CA LEU A 20 29.76 -10.93 -3.52
C LEU A 20 28.58 -10.85 -4.50
N THR A 21 27.99 -9.69 -4.69
CA THR A 21 26.90 -9.48 -5.66
C THR A 21 27.34 -9.85 -7.07
N ARG A 22 28.55 -9.44 -7.51
CA ARG A 22 29.09 -9.82 -8.83
C ARG A 22 29.35 -11.31 -8.94
N ALA A 23 29.83 -11.96 -7.87
CA ALA A 23 30.06 -13.41 -7.88
C ALA A 23 28.73 -14.19 -7.94
N LEU A 24 27.71 -13.73 -7.21
CA LEU A 24 26.36 -14.29 -7.27
C LEU A 24 25.73 -14.11 -8.65
N LEU A 25 25.79 -12.90 -9.22
CA LEU A 25 25.27 -12.63 -10.58
C LEU A 25 25.98 -13.47 -11.66
N ARG A 26 27.31 -13.67 -11.56
CA ARG A 26 28.04 -14.55 -12.47
C ARG A 26 27.67 -16.01 -12.28
N GLY A 27 27.37 -16.42 -11.06
CA GLY A 27 26.84 -17.74 -10.74
C GLY A 27 25.45 -17.96 -11.35
N LEU A 28 24.54 -17.01 -11.17
CA LEU A 28 23.20 -17.02 -11.76
C LEU A 28 23.23 -17.06 -13.29
N VAL A 29 24.05 -16.22 -13.93
CA VAL A 29 24.20 -16.21 -15.40
C VAL A 29 24.74 -17.55 -15.93
N ARG A 30 25.55 -18.28 -15.18
CA ARG A 30 26.03 -19.61 -15.61
C ARG A 30 24.99 -20.72 -15.45
N LEU A 31 23.98 -20.52 -14.60
CA LEU A 31 22.90 -21.48 -14.37
C LEU A 31 21.77 -21.35 -15.41
N ASN A 32 21.77 -20.28 -16.22
CA ASN A 32 20.79 -19.99 -17.25
C ASN A 32 20.77 -20.94 -18.46
N PHE A 33 21.57 -22.01 -18.48
CA PHE A 33 21.59 -23.00 -19.56
C PHE A 33 20.91 -24.31 -19.21
N LEU A 34 20.15 -24.38 -18.12
CA LEU A 34 19.32 -25.53 -17.83
C LEU A 34 18.03 -25.42 -18.68
N GLY A 35 17.76 -26.40 -19.50
CA GLY A 35 16.64 -26.39 -20.43
C GLY A 35 15.27 -26.37 -19.73
N GLN A 36 14.23 -26.02 -20.47
CA GLN A 36 12.83 -25.91 -20.04
C GLN A 36 12.22 -27.15 -19.34
N ASN A 37 12.94 -28.27 -19.25
CA ASN A 37 12.47 -29.53 -18.69
C ASN A 37 13.23 -29.99 -17.43
N ASP A 38 14.07 -29.15 -16.84
CA ASP A 38 14.83 -29.57 -15.69
C ASP A 38 13.96 -29.54 -14.41
N VAL A 39 13.74 -30.72 -13.88
CA VAL A 39 13.13 -30.87 -12.54
C VAL A 39 14.22 -30.59 -11.51
N PRO A 40 14.02 -29.67 -10.56
CA PRO A 40 15.02 -29.39 -9.53
C PRO A 40 15.25 -30.62 -8.65
N SER A 41 16.49 -31.03 -8.54
CA SER A 41 16.89 -32.18 -7.67
C SER A 41 16.95 -31.82 -6.19
N GLU A 42 17.05 -30.55 -5.86
CA GLU A 42 17.19 -30.03 -4.50
C GLU A 42 16.36 -28.76 -4.31
N ASN A 43 15.92 -28.50 -3.07
CA ASN A 43 15.25 -27.24 -2.72
C ASN A 43 16.25 -26.10 -2.52
N GLY A 44 15.82 -24.88 -2.82
CA GLY A 44 16.60 -23.67 -2.57
C GLY A 44 17.55 -23.27 -3.69
N ILE A 45 17.54 -23.95 -4.85
CA ILE A 45 18.28 -23.51 -6.04
C ILE A 45 17.58 -22.29 -6.62
N ILE A 46 18.30 -21.16 -6.74
CA ILE A 46 17.79 -19.94 -7.37
C ILE A 46 18.31 -19.89 -8.81
N LEU A 47 17.38 -19.77 -9.75
CA LEU A 47 17.67 -19.65 -11.19
C LEU A 47 16.96 -18.43 -11.76
N TRP A 48 17.40 -18.01 -12.95
CA TRP A 48 16.67 -17.06 -13.79
C TRP A 48 15.87 -17.82 -14.85
N ASP A 49 14.58 -17.61 -14.92
CA ASP A 49 13.73 -18.15 -15.99
C ASP A 49 13.78 -17.21 -17.18
N ASP A 50 14.59 -17.56 -18.19
CA ASP A 50 14.76 -16.75 -19.41
C ASP A 50 13.50 -16.70 -20.27
N THR A 51 12.60 -17.68 -20.16
CA THR A 51 11.35 -17.73 -20.92
C THR A 51 10.36 -16.71 -20.42
N ASN A 52 10.27 -16.58 -19.09
CA ASN A 52 9.30 -15.73 -18.42
C ASN A 52 9.91 -14.43 -17.89
N GLY A 53 11.25 -14.31 -17.82
CA GLY A 53 11.95 -13.08 -17.47
C GLY A 53 12.01 -12.76 -15.98
N TYR A 54 11.93 -13.76 -15.08
CA TYR A 54 11.98 -13.56 -13.64
C TYR A 54 12.82 -14.61 -12.90
N PRO A 55 13.30 -14.32 -11.66
CA PRO A 55 14.00 -15.30 -10.86
C PRO A 55 13.02 -16.35 -10.29
N VAL A 56 13.48 -17.60 -10.21
CA VAL A 56 12.74 -18.73 -9.64
C VAL A 56 13.55 -19.42 -8.57
N VAL A 57 12.88 -20.04 -7.62
CA VAL A 57 13.49 -20.91 -6.59
C VAL A 57 12.90 -22.31 -6.66
N SER A 58 13.74 -23.30 -6.52
CA SER A 58 13.28 -24.70 -6.45
C SER A 58 12.65 -24.99 -5.09
N LYS A 59 11.41 -25.49 -5.11
CA LYS A 59 10.64 -25.86 -3.91
C LYS A 59 9.73 -27.05 -4.23
N GLY A 60 9.90 -28.16 -3.50
CA GLY A 60 9.01 -29.31 -3.64
C GLY A 60 9.06 -30.04 -4.99
N GLY A 61 10.18 -29.96 -5.73
CA GLY A 61 10.34 -30.54 -7.06
C GLY A 61 9.88 -29.67 -8.21
N GLU A 62 9.52 -28.42 -7.95
CA GLU A 62 9.09 -27.43 -8.94
C GLU A 62 9.91 -26.14 -8.81
N PHE A 63 9.99 -25.36 -9.90
CA PHE A 63 10.49 -24.00 -9.85
C PHE A 63 9.34 -23.03 -9.61
N VAL A 64 9.42 -22.31 -8.50
CA VAL A 64 8.44 -21.28 -8.11
C VAL A 64 9.04 -19.90 -8.33
N GLN A 65 8.30 -19.01 -8.92
CA GLN A 65 8.73 -17.62 -9.11
C GLN A 65 9.10 -16.99 -7.77
N ILE A 66 10.25 -16.32 -7.72
CA ILE A 66 10.56 -15.39 -6.63
C ILE A 66 9.86 -14.08 -6.97
N VAL A 67 8.71 -13.87 -6.38
CA VAL A 67 8.03 -12.59 -6.42
C VAL A 67 8.65 -11.73 -5.31
N LEU A 68 9.23 -10.59 -5.68
CA LEU A 68 9.39 -9.50 -4.72
C LEU A 68 7.98 -8.97 -4.54
N GLU A 69 7.38 -9.28 -3.40
CA GLU A 69 6.01 -8.87 -3.11
C GLU A 69 5.99 -7.36 -2.90
N ASP A 70 5.86 -6.63 -4.00
CA ASP A 70 5.61 -5.21 -3.99
C ASP A 70 4.10 -4.98 -4.00
N GLY A 71 3.63 -4.16 -3.12
CA GLY A 71 2.24 -3.77 -3.03
C GLY A 71 2.17 -2.54 -2.16
N ASN A 72 2.39 -1.37 -2.77
CA ASN A 72 2.40 -0.11 -2.07
C ASN A 72 1.49 0.91 -2.75
N TYR A 73 0.70 1.58 -1.94
CA TYR A 73 -0.11 2.71 -2.37
C TYR A 73 -0.02 3.82 -1.34
N THR A 74 0.21 5.04 -1.81
CA THR A 74 0.09 6.24 -0.98
C THR A 74 -0.68 7.28 -1.76
N GLY A 75 -1.72 7.82 -1.14
CA GLY A 75 -2.56 8.84 -1.76
C GLY A 75 -2.97 9.93 -0.77
N ALA A 76 -3.24 11.12 -1.30
CA ALA A 76 -3.67 12.26 -0.52
C ALA A 76 -4.84 13.00 -1.18
N ILE A 77 -5.64 13.67 -0.35
CA ILE A 77 -6.65 14.65 -0.75
C ILE A 77 -6.17 16.00 -0.25
N THR A 78 -5.81 16.88 -1.18
CA THR A 78 -5.17 18.18 -0.88
C THR A 78 -6.14 19.35 -0.88
N THR A 79 -7.44 19.09 -1.04
CA THR A 79 -8.51 20.10 -1.02
C THR A 79 -9.55 19.74 0.03
N ASN A 80 -10.24 20.76 0.55
CA ASN A 80 -11.35 20.54 1.49
C ASN A 80 -12.41 19.63 0.87
N GLN A 81 -12.97 18.73 1.69
CA GLN A 81 -14.10 17.88 1.30
C GLN A 81 -15.31 18.26 2.12
N THR A 82 -16.37 18.71 1.47
CA THR A 82 -17.63 19.08 2.11
C THR A 82 -18.72 18.09 1.76
N ALA A 83 -19.57 17.76 2.74
CA ALA A 83 -20.74 16.93 2.52
C ALA A 83 -21.87 17.78 1.90
N ALA A 84 -22.44 17.34 0.79
CA ALA A 84 -23.58 18.00 0.17
C ALA A 84 -24.86 17.87 1.01
N ALA A 85 -24.98 16.81 1.82
CA ALA A 85 -26.08 16.57 2.72
C ALA A 85 -25.61 15.89 4.01
N ALA A 86 -26.25 16.21 5.13
CA ALA A 86 -26.05 15.52 6.40
C ALA A 86 -26.54 14.06 6.32
N ASN A 87 -25.93 13.18 7.12
CA ASN A 87 -26.29 11.75 7.25
C ASN A 87 -26.25 10.99 5.91
N THR A 88 -25.37 11.41 5.01
CA THR A 88 -25.16 10.78 3.70
C THR A 88 -23.71 10.30 3.60
N ALA A 89 -23.53 9.07 3.10
CA ALA A 89 -22.22 8.48 2.88
C ALA A 89 -21.58 8.99 1.60
N TYR A 90 -20.32 9.37 1.67
CA TYR A 90 -19.49 9.82 0.56
C TYR A 90 -18.23 9.00 0.47
N THR A 91 -17.72 8.79 -0.74
CA THR A 91 -16.42 8.21 -0.99
C THR A 91 -15.32 9.27 -0.94
N LEU A 92 -14.14 8.90 -0.49
CA LEU A 92 -12.93 9.71 -0.61
C LEU A 92 -12.16 9.28 -1.87
N THR A 93 -11.78 10.27 -2.68
CA THR A 93 -10.99 10.04 -3.90
C THR A 93 -9.60 10.59 -3.71
N TYR A 94 -8.61 9.70 -3.63
CA TYR A 94 -7.21 10.05 -3.41
C TYR A 94 -6.49 10.29 -4.73
N THR A 95 -5.61 11.31 -4.74
CA THR A 95 -4.59 11.46 -5.77
C THR A 95 -3.37 10.66 -5.32
N PRO A 96 -2.98 9.60 -6.04
CA PRO A 96 -1.85 8.76 -5.65
C PRO A 96 -0.52 9.47 -5.87
N SER A 97 0.43 9.22 -4.98
CA SER A 97 1.85 9.56 -5.13
C SER A 97 2.72 8.33 -5.31
N VAL A 98 2.25 7.16 -4.88
CA VAL A 98 2.86 5.84 -5.12
C VAL A 98 1.75 4.90 -5.54
N GLN A 99 2.00 4.14 -6.60
CA GLN A 99 1.16 3.03 -7.08
C GLN A 99 2.09 1.92 -7.55
N ASP A 100 2.07 0.81 -6.82
CA ASP A 100 2.88 -0.37 -7.12
C ASP A 100 2.07 -1.61 -6.72
N GLY A 101 1.58 -2.38 -7.70
CA GLY A 101 0.65 -3.48 -7.49
C GLY A 101 -0.73 -3.09 -6.92
N ILE A 102 -0.95 -1.77 -6.69
CA ILE A 102 -2.22 -1.20 -6.20
C ILE A 102 -2.49 0.09 -6.96
N THR A 103 -3.65 0.19 -7.61
CA THR A 103 -3.97 1.29 -8.54
C THR A 103 -5.33 1.92 -8.25
N ASN A 104 -5.58 3.12 -8.79
CA ASN A 104 -6.93 3.67 -8.80
C ASN A 104 -7.77 3.02 -9.90
N GLY A 105 -8.97 2.57 -9.53
CA GLY A 105 -9.94 1.98 -10.44
C GLY A 105 -10.89 2.98 -11.10
N THR A 106 -12.01 2.47 -11.57
CA THR A 106 -13.13 3.28 -12.08
C THR A 106 -14.40 2.93 -11.31
N PRO A 107 -15.01 3.88 -10.56
CA PRO A 107 -14.58 5.28 -10.36
C PRO A 107 -13.26 5.39 -9.60
N ALA A 108 -12.62 6.56 -9.68
CA ALA A 108 -11.30 6.83 -9.09
C ALA A 108 -11.26 6.78 -7.54
N SER A 109 -12.43 6.65 -6.88
CA SER A 109 -12.53 6.38 -5.43
C SER A 109 -12.15 4.95 -5.05
N ARG A 110 -12.11 4.03 -6.02
CA ARG A 110 -11.72 2.64 -5.82
C ARG A 110 -10.21 2.51 -5.86
N ILE A 111 -9.66 1.86 -4.85
CA ILE A 111 -8.25 1.45 -4.78
C ILE A 111 -8.25 -0.05 -5.03
N VAL A 112 -7.72 -0.48 -6.17
CA VAL A 112 -7.78 -1.86 -6.68
C VAL A 112 -6.47 -2.57 -6.37
N PHE A 113 -6.54 -3.79 -5.90
CA PHE A 113 -5.40 -4.66 -5.58
C PHE A 113 -5.16 -5.62 -6.74
N GLU A 114 -4.01 -5.51 -7.41
CA GLU A 114 -3.66 -6.37 -8.55
C GLU A 114 -3.39 -7.82 -8.11
N GLU A 115 -2.95 -7.98 -6.86
CA GLU A 115 -2.66 -9.29 -6.29
C GLU A 115 -3.38 -9.51 -4.95
N GLY A 116 -3.72 -10.78 -4.67
CA GLY A 116 -4.24 -11.18 -3.38
C GLY A 116 -3.17 -11.16 -2.30
N GLY A 117 -3.58 -11.03 -1.03
CA GLY A 117 -2.67 -11.04 0.11
C GLY A 117 -3.20 -10.31 1.32
N GLU A 118 -2.35 -10.18 2.35
CA GLU A 118 -2.62 -9.37 3.53
C GLU A 118 -1.98 -7.99 3.38
N TYR A 119 -2.75 -6.96 3.65
CA TYR A 119 -2.35 -5.57 3.49
C TYR A 119 -2.62 -4.77 4.75
N MET A 120 -1.65 -3.98 5.18
CA MET A 120 -1.86 -2.94 6.18
C MET A 120 -2.40 -1.69 5.50
N VAL A 121 -3.57 -1.24 5.91
CA VAL A 121 -4.20 0.00 5.48
C VAL A 121 -4.13 1.01 6.61
N ALA A 122 -3.43 2.12 6.43
CA ALA A 122 -3.36 3.24 7.33
C ALA A 122 -4.09 4.45 6.74
N PHE A 123 -5.01 5.01 7.49
CA PHE A 123 -5.87 6.13 7.10
C PHE A 123 -5.72 7.28 8.08
N SER A 124 -5.71 8.51 7.59
CA SER A 124 -5.90 9.70 8.43
C SER A 124 -6.73 10.76 7.72
N ALA A 125 -7.46 11.57 8.50
CA ALA A 125 -8.20 12.73 8.02
C ALA A 125 -8.14 13.87 9.02
N GLN A 126 -8.07 15.11 8.54
CA GLN A 126 -8.27 16.30 9.34
C GLN A 126 -9.74 16.68 9.26
N ILE A 127 -10.46 16.61 10.38
CA ILE A 127 -11.86 17.02 10.47
C ILE A 127 -11.95 18.40 11.08
N ALA A 128 -12.84 19.23 10.53
CA ALA A 128 -13.10 20.58 11.00
C ALA A 128 -14.60 20.90 10.99
N SER A 129 -15.00 21.92 11.73
CA SER A 129 -16.39 22.37 11.81
C SER A 129 -16.50 23.87 11.91
N THR A 130 -17.49 24.44 11.23
CA THR A 130 -17.93 25.85 11.38
C THR A 130 -19.11 26.01 12.33
N SER A 131 -19.58 24.92 12.97
CA SER A 131 -20.69 24.93 13.92
C SER A 131 -20.19 25.13 15.34
N SER A 132 -20.94 25.88 16.15
CA SER A 132 -20.77 25.93 17.62
C SER A 132 -21.44 24.75 18.32
N SER A 133 -22.26 23.96 17.63
CA SER A 133 -22.86 22.74 18.14
C SER A 133 -21.98 21.54 17.79
N THR A 134 -22.17 20.45 18.50
CA THR A 134 -21.47 19.18 18.21
C THR A 134 -21.76 18.70 16.80
N VAL A 135 -20.71 18.35 16.07
CA VAL A 135 -20.76 17.73 14.76
C VAL A 135 -20.07 16.40 14.84
N ASN A 136 -20.75 15.33 14.46
CA ASN A 136 -20.22 13.98 14.46
C ASN A 136 -19.77 13.58 13.06
N PHE A 137 -18.63 12.88 13.00
CA PHE A 137 -18.02 12.34 11.79
C PHE A 137 -17.91 10.84 11.93
N TRP A 138 -18.15 10.12 10.83
CA TRP A 138 -17.98 8.67 10.72
C TRP A 138 -17.07 8.36 9.54
N PHE A 139 -16.16 7.39 9.73
CA PHE A 139 -15.26 6.87 8.71
C PHE A 139 -15.27 5.35 8.76
N TRP A 140 -15.33 4.71 7.60
CA TRP A 140 -15.27 3.26 7.49
C TRP A 140 -14.74 2.83 6.12
N PRO A 141 -14.09 1.66 6.03
CA PRO A 141 -13.75 1.04 4.75
C PRO A 141 -14.97 0.32 4.15
N ARG A 142 -15.03 0.31 2.84
CA ARG A 142 -15.95 -0.48 2.03
C ARG A 142 -15.12 -1.32 1.08
N VAL A 143 -15.35 -2.64 1.03
CA VAL A 143 -14.66 -3.58 0.17
C VAL A 143 -15.66 -4.15 -0.82
N ASN A 144 -15.37 -4.09 -2.10
CA ASN A 144 -16.23 -4.57 -3.19
C ASN A 144 -17.69 -4.05 -3.10
N GLY A 145 -17.84 -2.80 -2.68
CA GLY A 145 -19.16 -2.16 -2.50
C GLY A 145 -19.89 -2.53 -1.21
N VAL A 146 -19.30 -3.34 -0.33
CA VAL A 146 -19.89 -3.75 0.95
C VAL A 146 -19.17 -3.08 2.12
N ASP A 147 -19.93 -2.41 3.00
CA ASP A 147 -19.38 -1.78 4.19
C ASP A 147 -18.84 -2.84 5.17
N VAL A 148 -17.60 -2.66 5.64
CA VAL A 148 -16.97 -3.62 6.55
C VAL A 148 -17.57 -3.47 7.96
N ALA A 149 -18.26 -4.49 8.42
CA ALA A 149 -18.94 -4.48 9.71
C ALA A 149 -17.96 -4.28 10.88
N GLY A 150 -18.33 -3.43 11.85
CA GLY A 150 -17.51 -3.16 13.05
C GLY A 150 -16.27 -2.28 12.80
N SER A 151 -16.07 -1.76 11.58
CA SER A 151 -14.90 -0.97 11.21
C SER A 151 -15.08 0.54 11.39
N THR A 152 -16.28 1.03 11.63
CA THR A 152 -16.58 2.46 11.69
C THR A 152 -15.88 3.15 12.87
N MET A 153 -15.18 4.25 12.56
CA MET A 153 -14.72 5.23 13.55
C MET A 153 -15.74 6.34 13.65
N LYS A 154 -16.11 6.72 14.90
CA LYS A 154 -16.91 7.90 15.17
C LYS A 154 -16.10 8.93 15.97
N ASN A 155 -16.10 10.17 15.52
CA ASN A 155 -15.45 11.29 16.18
C ASN A 155 -16.40 12.48 16.25
N ALA A 156 -16.24 13.36 17.23
CA ALA A 156 -17.08 14.52 17.43
C ALA A 156 -16.24 15.78 17.62
N LEU A 157 -16.62 16.86 16.96
CA LEU A 157 -16.15 18.22 17.24
C LEU A 157 -17.22 19.00 17.97
N HIS A 158 -16.83 19.76 19.00
CA HIS A 158 -17.75 20.45 19.90
C HIS A 158 -17.69 21.98 19.80
N GLN A 159 -16.83 22.51 18.92
CA GLN A 159 -16.59 23.95 18.87
C GLN A 159 -16.32 24.43 17.44
N ASN A 160 -16.82 25.60 17.10
CA ASN A 160 -16.50 26.28 15.84
C ASN A 160 -14.98 26.54 15.71
N GLY A 161 -14.43 26.25 14.54
CA GLY A 161 -13.00 26.39 14.24
C GLY A 161 -12.12 25.30 14.86
N SER A 162 -12.68 24.30 15.53
CA SER A 162 -11.90 23.13 15.97
C SER A 162 -11.46 22.30 14.78
N VAL A 163 -10.21 21.84 14.83
CA VAL A 163 -9.63 20.86 13.92
C VAL A 163 -9.08 19.71 14.72
N LEU A 164 -9.33 18.49 14.25
CA LEU A 164 -8.83 17.26 14.85
C LEU A 164 -8.33 16.31 13.76
N VAL A 165 -7.17 15.72 13.97
CA VAL A 165 -6.70 14.61 13.13
C VAL A 165 -7.21 13.30 13.71
N VAL A 166 -7.92 12.55 12.88
CA VAL A 166 -8.38 11.20 13.17
C VAL A 166 -7.60 10.21 12.33
N SER A 167 -7.21 9.09 12.92
CA SER A 167 -6.45 8.06 12.20
C SER A 167 -6.79 6.67 12.68
N ARG A 168 -6.64 5.69 11.78
CA ARG A 168 -6.74 4.27 12.07
C ARG A 168 -5.87 3.48 11.12
N SER A 169 -5.31 2.39 11.60
CA SER A 169 -4.71 1.34 10.78
C SER A 169 -5.37 -0.01 11.09
N ALA A 170 -5.46 -0.85 10.08
CA ALA A 170 -5.97 -2.22 10.19
C ALA A 170 -5.36 -3.09 9.10
N ILE A 171 -5.32 -4.40 9.35
CA ILE A 171 -4.91 -5.40 8.37
C ILE A 171 -6.18 -5.96 7.71
N PHE A 172 -6.14 -6.08 6.38
CA PHE A 172 -7.18 -6.65 5.56
C PHE A 172 -6.59 -7.72 4.66
N THR A 173 -7.38 -8.75 4.38
CA THR A 173 -7.07 -9.72 3.33
C THR A 173 -7.89 -9.37 2.11
N PHE A 174 -7.23 -9.19 0.96
CA PHE A 174 -7.87 -8.96 -0.34
C PHE A 174 -7.55 -10.12 -1.29
N ALA A 175 -8.47 -10.43 -2.18
CA ALA A 175 -8.19 -11.22 -3.37
C ALA A 175 -7.66 -10.31 -4.48
N ALA A 176 -7.07 -10.90 -5.54
CA ALA A 176 -6.74 -10.14 -6.73
C ALA A 176 -8.02 -9.51 -7.31
N ASP A 177 -7.90 -8.29 -7.84
CA ASP A 177 -8.98 -7.46 -8.38
C ASP A 177 -10.03 -6.98 -7.35
N ASP A 178 -9.86 -7.28 -6.05
CA ASP A 178 -10.64 -6.62 -5.01
C ASP A 178 -10.39 -5.12 -4.98
N TYR A 179 -11.36 -4.33 -4.53
CA TYR A 179 -11.16 -2.90 -4.32
C TYR A 179 -11.63 -2.42 -2.96
N LEU A 180 -10.92 -1.41 -2.46
CA LEU A 180 -11.21 -0.67 -1.25
C LEU A 180 -11.73 0.73 -1.60
N GLU A 181 -12.76 1.19 -0.90
CA GLU A 181 -13.19 2.58 -0.86
C GLU A 181 -13.14 3.09 0.58
N ALA A 182 -12.56 4.25 0.81
CA ALA A 182 -12.65 4.94 2.09
C ALA A 182 -13.92 5.79 2.11
N MET A 183 -14.80 5.52 3.08
CA MET A 183 -16.10 6.16 3.22
C MET A 183 -16.09 7.14 4.37
N TRP A 184 -16.87 8.21 4.25
CA TRP A 184 -17.14 9.13 5.34
C TRP A 184 -18.56 9.66 5.32
N ALA A 185 -19.03 10.10 6.47
CA ALA A 185 -20.31 10.80 6.64
C ALA A 185 -20.20 11.79 7.79
N VAL A 186 -21.11 12.75 7.81
CA VAL A 186 -21.25 13.77 8.85
C VAL A 186 -22.72 14.05 9.12
N ASP A 187 -23.08 14.35 10.36
CA ASP A 187 -24.47 14.68 10.74
C ASP A 187 -24.86 16.15 10.51
N SER A 188 -23.91 16.99 10.11
CA SER A 188 -24.14 18.40 9.76
C SER A 188 -23.24 18.84 8.60
N THR A 189 -23.78 19.55 7.63
CA THR A 189 -23.01 20.13 6.51
C THR A 189 -22.03 21.22 6.95
N SER A 190 -22.03 21.62 8.24
CA SER A 190 -21.00 22.47 8.85
C SER A 190 -19.70 21.72 9.12
N GLY A 191 -19.71 20.38 9.06
CA GLY A 191 -18.53 19.53 9.17
C GLY A 191 -17.91 19.29 7.81
N TYR A 192 -16.57 19.32 7.74
CA TYR A 192 -15.83 19.10 6.51
C TYR A 192 -14.45 18.49 6.82
N LEU A 193 -13.80 17.95 5.79
CA LEU A 193 -12.39 17.57 5.89
C LEU A 193 -11.54 18.75 5.46
N ASP A 194 -10.58 19.14 6.28
CA ASP A 194 -9.81 20.37 6.16
C ASP A 194 -8.42 20.14 5.56
N ALA A 195 -8.13 20.83 4.48
CA ALA A 195 -6.79 20.90 3.91
C ALA A 195 -6.19 22.26 4.26
N ALA A 196 -5.10 22.26 5.00
CA ALA A 196 -4.44 23.50 5.39
C ALA A 196 -3.46 23.98 4.31
N ALA A 197 -3.55 25.25 3.94
CA ALA A 197 -2.58 25.89 3.05
C ALA A 197 -1.19 26.00 3.71
N ALA A 198 -0.13 26.06 2.88
CA ALA A 198 1.22 26.33 3.37
C ALA A 198 1.29 27.72 4.01
N THR A 199 2.06 27.81 5.06
CA THR A 199 2.40 29.06 5.77
C THR A 199 3.87 29.42 5.58
N ALA A 200 4.32 30.55 6.13
CA ALA A 200 5.74 30.93 6.07
C ALA A 200 6.67 29.97 6.85
N PHE A 201 6.13 29.14 7.74
CA PHE A 201 6.88 28.25 8.63
C PHE A 201 6.48 26.77 8.54
N ALA A 202 5.41 26.42 7.82
CA ALA A 202 4.96 25.05 7.67
C ALA A 202 4.44 24.76 6.24
N PRO A 203 4.72 23.57 5.67
CA PRO A 203 4.12 23.15 4.40
C PRO A 203 2.61 22.97 4.52
N ALA A 204 1.93 22.86 3.37
CA ALA A 204 0.52 22.52 3.30
C ALA A 204 0.24 21.15 3.91
N ALA A 205 -0.93 20.99 4.53
CA ALA A 205 -1.38 19.70 5.05
C ALA A 205 -2.60 19.21 4.25
N PRO A 206 -2.66 17.91 3.87
CA PRO A 206 -3.78 17.34 3.15
C PRO A 206 -5.00 17.16 4.08
N ALA A 207 -6.20 17.20 3.50
CA ALA A 207 -7.45 16.91 4.22
C ALA A 207 -7.54 15.43 4.65
N SER A 208 -6.99 14.53 3.86
CA SER A 208 -6.91 13.09 4.17
C SER A 208 -5.73 12.46 3.47
N THR A 209 -5.16 11.42 4.10
CA THR A 209 -4.15 10.54 3.51
C THR A 209 -4.51 9.09 3.71
N ILE A 210 -4.06 8.25 2.78
CA ILE A 210 -4.13 6.81 2.90
C ILE A 210 -2.78 6.21 2.47
N SER A 211 -2.34 5.20 3.22
CA SER A 211 -1.16 4.42 2.88
C SER A 211 -1.49 2.95 3.02
N ILE A 212 -1.14 2.17 2.02
CA ILE A 212 -1.39 0.73 1.96
C ILE A 212 -0.07 0.05 1.65
N THR A 213 0.25 -0.99 2.40
CA THR A 213 1.46 -1.79 2.21
C THR A 213 1.10 -3.25 2.31
N ARG A 214 1.52 -4.06 1.34
CA ARG A 214 1.39 -5.52 1.37
C ARG A 214 2.29 -6.07 2.46
N LEU A 215 1.78 -6.97 3.27
CA LEU A 215 2.53 -7.64 4.34
C LEU A 215 3.04 -9.01 3.86
N HIS A 216 2.18 -9.78 3.23
CA HIS A 216 2.49 -11.06 2.59
C HIS A 216 1.32 -11.53 1.71
N GLY A 217 1.61 -12.43 0.78
CA GLY A 217 0.67 -13.05 -0.14
C GLY A 217 0.67 -14.54 -0.07
#